data_e4a32969e54af24b11aed591d80502ab
#
_entry.id   e4a32969e54af24b11aed591d80502ab
#
_cell.length_a   1.000
_cell.length_b   1.000
_cell.length_c   1.000
_cell.angle_alpha   90.00
_cell.angle_beta   90.00
_cell.angle_gamma   90.00
#
_symmetry.space_group_name_H-M   'P 1'
#
loop_
_entity.id
_entity.type
_entity.pdbx_description
1 polymer ?
#
loop_
_entity_poly.entity_id
_entity_poly.type
_entity_poly.pdbx_seq_one_letter_code
_entity_poly.pdbx_strand_id
1 'polypeptide(L)'
;MASEEKMKALDAALAQIEKQYGKGSVMKLGDQSANMGIDVVPTGSLSLDLALGLGGMPRGRIIEIYGPESSGKTTVALHVVAEVQKMGGIAGFIDAEHALDP
;
A
#
# COMPACT_ATOMS: atom_id res chain seq x y z
N MET A 1 -9.64 19.21 25.36
CA MET A 1 -9.82 19.76 24.03
C MET A 1 -8.78 20.84 23.76
N ALA A 2 -8.19 20.85 22.57
CA ALA A 2 -7.29 21.93 22.17
C ALA A 2 -8.09 23.22 22.02
N SER A 3 -7.56 24.35 22.52
CA SER A 3 -8.18 25.65 22.33
C SER A 3 -8.15 26.06 20.85
N GLU A 4 -9.06 26.96 20.45
CA GLU A 4 -9.07 27.51 19.10
C GLU A 4 -7.73 28.13 18.70
N GLU A 5 -7.09 28.80 19.66
CA GLU A 5 -5.77 29.41 19.45
C GLU A 5 -4.70 28.38 19.15
N LYS A 6 -4.70 27.24 19.83
CA LYS A 6 -3.77 26.16 19.57
C LYS A 6 -4.00 25.53 18.20
N MET A 7 -5.25 25.37 17.79
CA MET A 7 -5.59 24.83 16.48
C MET A 7 -5.17 25.78 15.36
N LYS A 8 -5.37 27.08 15.52
CA LYS A 8 -4.90 28.07 14.56
C LYS A 8 -3.37 28.07 14.43
N ALA A 9 -2.67 27.95 15.57
CA ALA A 9 -1.21 27.89 15.56
C ALA A 9 -0.72 26.63 14.86
N LEU A 10 -1.38 25.48 15.06
CA LEU A 10 -1.06 24.23 14.37
C LEU A 10 -1.29 24.37 12.88
N ASP A 11 -2.43 24.88 12.47
CA ASP A 11 -2.75 25.06 11.05
C ASP A 11 -1.77 25.99 10.35
N ALA A 12 -1.36 27.06 11.03
CA ALA A 12 -0.33 27.97 10.49
C ALA A 12 1.03 27.28 10.35
N ALA A 13 1.42 26.44 11.31
CA ALA A 13 2.66 25.68 11.25
C ALA A 13 2.65 24.66 10.10
N LEU A 14 1.54 23.95 9.93
CA LEU A 14 1.36 23.00 8.84
C LEU A 14 1.43 23.67 7.47
N ALA A 15 0.77 24.84 7.33
CA ALA A 15 0.81 25.60 6.10
C ALA A 15 2.23 26.10 5.76
N GLN A 16 2.99 26.48 6.77
CA GLN A 16 4.38 26.89 6.59
C GLN A 16 5.27 25.74 6.13
N ILE A 17 5.09 24.56 6.69
CA ILE A 17 5.82 23.35 6.28
C ILE A 17 5.49 23.01 4.82
N GLU A 18 4.23 23.05 4.45
CA GLU A 18 3.81 22.79 3.07
C GLU A 18 4.39 23.79 2.09
N LYS A 19 4.49 25.05 2.49
CA LYS A 19 5.09 26.09 1.68
C LYS A 19 6.58 25.87 1.45
N GLN A 20 7.30 25.35 2.47
CA GLN A 20 8.74 25.10 2.41
C GLN A 20 9.11 23.82 1.67
N TYR A 21 8.34 22.75 1.88
CA TYR A 21 8.69 21.41 1.43
C TYR A 21 7.76 20.82 0.37
N GLY A 22 6.70 21.55 0.02
CA GLY A 22 5.74 21.14 -0.98
C GLY A 22 4.44 20.60 -0.38
N LYS A 23 3.39 20.67 -1.19
CA LYS A 23 2.07 20.19 -0.82
C LYS A 23 2.10 18.68 -0.56
N GLY A 24 1.49 18.24 0.54
CA GLY A 24 1.47 16.83 0.92
C GLY A 24 2.68 16.35 1.70
N SER A 25 3.63 17.23 2.05
CA SER A 25 4.81 16.87 2.85
C SER A 25 4.46 16.52 4.30
N VAL A 26 3.35 17.04 4.80
CA VAL A 26 2.84 16.78 6.14
C VAL A 26 1.33 16.69 6.10
N MET A 27 0.74 15.87 6.96
CA MET A 27 -0.71 15.75 7.09
C MET A 27 -1.09 15.37 8.51
N LYS A 28 -2.34 15.65 8.87
CA LYS A 28 -2.90 15.16 10.14
C LYS A 28 -3.24 13.68 9.99
N LEU A 29 -3.00 12.92 11.04
CA LEU A 29 -3.38 11.52 11.06
C LEU A 29 -4.91 11.41 10.95
N GLY A 30 -5.39 10.60 10.03
CA GLY A 30 -6.81 10.44 9.74
C GLY A 30 -7.30 11.20 8.51
N ASP A 31 -6.50 12.09 7.95
CA ASP A 31 -6.84 12.73 6.68
C ASP A 31 -6.83 11.73 5.54
N GLN A 32 -7.89 11.75 4.74
CA GLN A 32 -8.07 10.76 3.65
C GLN A 32 -7.19 11.02 2.43
N SER A 33 -6.57 12.17 2.35
CA SER A 33 -5.72 12.54 1.21
C SER A 33 -4.49 11.63 1.06
N ALA A 34 -4.12 10.90 2.10
CA ALA A 34 -2.98 9.98 2.10
C ALA A 34 -3.11 8.82 1.10
N ASN A 35 -4.32 8.46 0.74
CA ASN A 35 -4.59 7.29 -0.10
C ASN A 35 -4.76 7.63 -1.58
N MET A 36 -4.59 8.90 -1.94
CA MET A 36 -4.80 9.33 -3.32
C MET A 36 -3.57 9.06 -4.18
N GLY A 37 -3.77 8.38 -5.30
CA GLY A 37 -2.74 8.18 -6.30
C GLY A 37 -1.79 7.00 -6.07
N ILE A 38 -2.13 6.07 -5.18
CA ILE A 38 -1.35 4.84 -5.02
C ILE A 38 -1.78 3.82 -6.07
N ASP A 39 -0.87 3.44 -6.96
CA ASP A 39 -1.10 2.35 -7.90
C ASP A 39 -1.07 1.01 -7.18
N VAL A 40 -1.95 0.13 -7.58
CA VAL A 40 -2.06 -1.21 -7.00
C VAL A 40 -2.05 -2.29 -8.07
N VAL A 41 -1.68 -3.50 -7.65
CA VAL A 41 -1.84 -4.71 -8.43
C VAL A 41 -2.92 -5.54 -7.73
N PRO A 42 -4.02 -5.89 -8.41
CA PRO A 42 -5.05 -6.72 -7.78
C PRO A 42 -4.50 -8.09 -7.42
N THR A 43 -5.05 -8.69 -6.35
CA THR A 43 -4.63 -10.01 -5.89
C THR A 43 -5.29 -11.15 -6.66
N GLY A 44 -6.31 -10.83 -7.46
CA GLY A 44 -7.17 -11.84 -8.10
C GLY A 44 -8.33 -12.28 -7.21
N SER A 45 -8.38 -11.86 -5.96
CA SER A 45 -9.49 -12.11 -5.05
C SER A 45 -10.17 -10.79 -4.72
N LEU A 46 -11.43 -10.64 -5.12
CA LEU A 46 -12.19 -9.43 -4.86
C LEU A 46 -12.32 -9.14 -3.36
N SER A 47 -12.56 -10.17 -2.57
CA SER A 47 -12.70 -10.02 -1.12
C SER A 47 -11.42 -9.52 -0.47
N LEU A 48 -10.27 -10.05 -0.88
CA LEU A 48 -8.97 -9.61 -0.36
C LEU A 48 -8.65 -8.20 -0.82
N ASP A 49 -8.90 -7.86 -2.07
CA ASP A 49 -8.68 -6.52 -2.62
C ASP A 49 -9.48 -5.47 -1.85
N LEU A 50 -10.74 -5.77 -1.52
CA LEU A 50 -11.57 -4.89 -0.71
C LEU A 50 -11.05 -4.79 0.74
N ALA A 51 -10.60 -5.89 1.32
CA ALA A 51 -10.08 -5.92 2.69
C ALA A 51 -8.79 -5.10 2.85
N LEU A 52 -7.98 -5.03 1.80
CA LEU A 52 -6.74 -4.24 1.81
C LEU A 52 -7.01 -2.73 1.78
N GLY A 53 -8.22 -2.31 1.42
CA GLY A 53 -8.61 -0.91 1.43
C GLY A 53 -8.15 -0.09 0.24
N LEU A 54 -7.18 -0.58 -0.53
CA LEU A 54 -6.63 0.10 -1.71
C LEU A 54 -7.03 -0.56 -3.03
N GLY A 55 -7.69 -1.70 -2.96
CA GLY A 55 -8.08 -2.46 -4.14
C GLY A 55 -7.04 -3.44 -4.63
N GLY A 56 -5.96 -3.65 -3.89
CA GLY A 56 -4.91 -4.59 -4.24
C GLY A 56 -3.62 -4.33 -3.49
N MET A 57 -2.56 -4.95 -3.93
CA MET A 57 -1.22 -4.76 -3.38
C MET A 57 -0.62 -3.45 -3.88
N PRO A 58 -0.14 -2.56 -3.00
CA PRO A 58 0.43 -1.28 -3.42
C PRO A 58 1.72 -1.47 -4.20
N ARG A 59 1.86 -0.74 -5.30
CA ARG A 59 3.09 -0.74 -6.09
C ARG A 59 4.17 0.11 -5.43
N GLY A 60 5.43 -0.23 -5.68
CA GLY A 60 6.56 0.52 -5.13
C GLY A 60 6.78 0.31 -3.63
N ARG A 61 6.26 -0.76 -3.07
CA ARG A 61 6.40 -1.11 -1.65
C ARG A 61 6.91 -2.52 -1.49
N ILE A 62 7.60 -2.78 -0.39
CA ILE A 62 7.94 -4.14 0.04
C ILE A 62 6.77 -4.65 0.88
N ILE A 63 6.24 -5.81 0.50
CA ILE A 63 5.08 -6.40 1.14
C ILE A 63 5.50 -7.73 1.76
N GLU A 64 5.26 -7.89 3.05
CA GLU A 64 5.50 -9.14 3.76
C GLU A 64 4.19 -9.91 3.88
N ILE A 65 4.22 -11.18 3.46
CA ILE A 65 3.11 -12.11 3.62
C ILE A 65 3.59 -13.24 4.51
N TYR A 66 2.96 -13.39 5.65
CA TYR A 66 3.37 -14.39 6.64
C TYR A 66 2.19 -15.17 7.18
N GLY A 67 2.48 -16.33 7.73
CA GLY A 67 1.48 -17.21 8.30
C GLY A 67 2.02 -18.63 8.44
N PRO A 68 1.22 -19.56 9.03
CA PRO A 68 1.63 -20.94 9.19
C PRO A 68 1.80 -21.64 7.84
N GLU A 69 2.46 -22.79 7.86
CA GLU A 69 2.62 -23.65 6.68
C GLU A 69 1.24 -24.01 6.09
N SER A 70 1.20 -24.13 4.78
CA SER A 70 -0.02 -24.49 4.03
C SER A 70 -1.19 -23.51 4.22
N SER A 71 -0.90 -22.24 4.53
CA SER A 71 -1.92 -21.20 4.70
C SER A 71 -2.28 -20.47 3.41
N GLY A 72 -1.57 -20.74 2.31
CA GLY A 72 -1.83 -20.09 1.02
C GLY A 72 -0.97 -18.88 0.71
N LYS A 73 0.11 -18.64 1.47
CA LYS A 73 1.00 -17.49 1.26
C LYS A 73 1.57 -17.45 -0.16
N THR A 74 2.16 -18.54 -0.61
CA THR A 74 2.73 -18.66 -1.95
C THR A 74 1.65 -18.57 -3.02
N THR A 75 0.49 -19.13 -2.77
CA THR A 75 -0.65 -19.06 -3.68
C THR A 75 -1.08 -17.63 -3.92
N VAL A 76 -1.19 -16.82 -2.86
CA VAL A 76 -1.51 -15.40 -2.97
C VAL A 76 -0.44 -14.67 -3.78
N ALA A 77 0.84 -14.91 -3.49
CA ALA A 77 1.94 -14.28 -4.21
C ALA A 77 1.91 -14.63 -5.72
N LEU A 78 1.63 -15.89 -6.06
CA LEU A 78 1.53 -16.32 -7.46
C LEU A 78 0.34 -15.69 -8.18
N HIS A 79 -0.77 -15.49 -7.50
CA HIS A 79 -1.91 -14.77 -8.09
C HIS A 79 -1.57 -13.31 -8.39
N VAL A 80 -0.82 -12.65 -7.52
CA VAL A 80 -0.35 -11.28 -7.76
C VAL A 80 0.59 -11.25 -8.97
N VAL A 81 1.50 -12.20 -9.07
CA VAL A 81 2.39 -12.36 -10.24
C VAL A 81 1.56 -12.52 -11.52
N ALA A 82 0.55 -13.37 -11.50
CA ALA A 82 -0.33 -13.59 -12.66
C ALA A 82 -1.04 -12.30 -13.07
N GLU A 83 -1.52 -11.52 -12.12
CA GLU A 83 -2.18 -10.25 -12.41
C GLU A 83 -1.21 -9.22 -13.02
N VAL A 84 0.03 -9.16 -12.53
CA VAL A 84 1.06 -8.31 -13.13
C VAL A 84 1.33 -8.71 -14.57
N GLN A 85 1.42 -10.01 -14.84
CA GLN A 85 1.65 -10.53 -16.20
C GLN A 85 0.48 -10.19 -17.13
N LYS A 86 -0.75 -10.26 -16.66
CA LYS A 86 -1.93 -9.83 -17.43
C LYS A 86 -1.87 -8.36 -17.80
N MET A 87 -1.24 -7.54 -16.97
CA MET A 87 -1.05 -6.11 -17.22
C MET A 87 0.14 -5.82 -18.14
N GLY A 88 0.81 -6.84 -18.64
CA GLY A 88 2.00 -6.69 -19.48
C GLY A 88 3.30 -6.53 -18.72
N GLY A 89 3.28 -6.74 -17.41
CA GLY A 89 4.47 -6.63 -16.56
C GLY A 89 5.32 -7.89 -16.55
N ILE A 90 6.52 -7.77 -16.02
CA ILE A 90 7.47 -8.84 -15.83
C ILE A 90 7.61 -9.12 -14.33
N ALA A 91 7.58 -10.40 -13.97
CA ALA A 91 7.73 -10.82 -12.58
C ALA A 91 8.90 -11.78 -12.45
N GLY A 92 9.64 -11.66 -11.35
CA GLY A 92 10.68 -12.60 -10.97
C GLY A 92 10.30 -13.31 -9.68
N PHE A 93 10.74 -14.53 -9.53
CA PHE A 93 10.49 -15.33 -8.34
C PHE A 93 11.79 -15.94 -7.82
N ILE A 94 12.04 -15.78 -6.52
CA ILE A 94 13.17 -16.42 -5.85
C ILE A 94 12.59 -17.44 -4.88
N ASP A 95 12.80 -18.71 -5.16
CA ASP A 95 12.24 -19.81 -4.36
C ASP A 95 13.35 -20.50 -3.57
N ALA A 96 13.51 -20.09 -2.31
CA ALA A 96 14.49 -20.66 -1.41
C ALA A 96 14.06 -22.02 -0.84
N GLU A 97 12.78 -22.34 -0.91
CA GLU A 97 12.23 -23.60 -0.40
C GLU A 97 12.21 -24.71 -1.45
N HIS A 98 12.44 -24.37 -2.72
CA HIS A 98 12.38 -25.30 -3.86
C HIS A 98 11.03 -26.02 -4.00
N ALA A 99 9.96 -25.36 -3.58
CA ALA A 99 8.61 -25.92 -3.60
C ALA A 99 7.80 -25.54 -4.83
N LEU A 100 8.33 -24.66 -5.67
CA LEU A 100 7.65 -24.18 -6.86
C LEU A 100 8.04 -25.02 -8.06
N ASP A 101 7.01 -25.47 -8.79
CA ASP A 101 7.18 -26.14 -10.08
C ASP A 101 6.77 -25.14 -11.17
N PRO A 102 7.72 -24.68 -12.01
CA PRO A 102 7.44 -23.65 -13.01
C PRO A 102 6.58 -24.16 -14.18
#